data_d588944622d9dd9100660a96dd18dc26
#
_entry.id   d588944622d9dd9100660a96dd18dc26
#
_cell.length_a   1.000
_cell.length_b   1.000
_cell.length_c   1.000
_cell.angle_alpha   90.00
_cell.angle_beta   90.00
_cell.angle_gamma   90.00
#
_symmetry.space_group_name_H-M   'P 1'
#
loop_
_entity.id
_entity.type
_entity.pdbx_description
1 polymer ?
#
loop_
_entity_poly.entity_id
_entity_poly.type
_entity_poly.pdbx_seq_one_letter_code
_entity_poly.pdbx_strand_id
1 'polypeptide(L)'
;MSKGFISAIAGLFLCCTLSVQAQDKGYWRAVSSNANDITGDLTISDSKLTINFTSFPLAQIRKLLPAESNAVFEADPGSGGSGFLYRLNVPGTKRFLHKNSLCGSDDTQWLATYVQGRSLRVALFSGADMPVLTADALANSTDVCGTFSYSR
;
A
#
# COMPACT_ATOMS: atom_id res chain seq x y z
N MET A 1 37.86 -14.82 -59.62
CA MET A 1 37.55 -15.55 -58.41
C MET A 1 37.54 -14.58 -57.26
N SER A 2 36.37 -14.17 -56.84
CA SER A 2 36.19 -13.26 -55.66
C SER A 2 35.19 -13.92 -54.75
N LYS A 3 35.64 -14.37 -53.57
CA LYS A 3 34.80 -14.94 -52.54
C LYS A 3 34.27 -13.79 -51.65
N GLY A 4 32.98 -13.49 -51.81
CA GLY A 4 32.29 -12.57 -50.92
C GLY A 4 32.02 -13.22 -49.56
N PHE A 5 32.54 -12.63 -48.49
CA PHE A 5 32.19 -12.96 -47.14
C PHE A 5 30.93 -12.16 -46.74
N ILE A 6 29.83 -12.84 -46.56
CA ILE A 6 28.62 -12.27 -45.99
C ILE A 6 28.73 -12.43 -44.47
N SER A 7 29.04 -11.33 -43.77
CA SER A 7 28.96 -11.27 -42.30
C SER A 7 27.51 -11.06 -41.89
N ALA A 8 26.89 -12.12 -41.36
CA ALA A 8 25.60 -12.02 -40.71
C ALA A 8 25.80 -11.44 -39.28
N ILE A 9 25.43 -10.18 -39.07
CA ILE A 9 25.36 -9.59 -37.76
C ILE A 9 24.02 -9.99 -37.18
N ALA A 10 24.02 -10.98 -36.28
CA ALA A 10 22.88 -11.33 -35.47
C ALA A 10 22.74 -10.28 -34.34
N GLY A 11 21.85 -9.33 -34.54
CA GLY A 11 21.48 -8.35 -33.51
C GLY A 11 20.70 -9.05 -32.43
N LEU A 12 21.33 -9.24 -31.26
CA LEU A 12 20.67 -9.75 -30.06
C LEU A 12 19.83 -8.61 -29.44
N PHE A 13 18.54 -8.57 -29.75
CA PHE A 13 17.58 -7.69 -29.07
C PHE A 13 17.37 -8.20 -27.64
N LEU A 14 18.07 -7.55 -26.70
CA LEU A 14 17.85 -7.76 -25.27
C LEU A 14 16.54 -7.01 -24.90
N CYS A 15 15.41 -7.71 -24.94
CA CYS A 15 14.14 -7.20 -24.40
C CYS A 15 14.28 -7.05 -22.89
N CYS A 16 14.62 -5.85 -22.41
CA CYS A 16 14.46 -5.49 -21.01
C CYS A 16 12.96 -5.44 -20.71
N THR A 17 12.41 -6.51 -20.14
CA THR A 17 11.07 -6.49 -19.53
C THR A 17 11.15 -5.62 -18.28
N LEU A 18 10.77 -4.35 -18.41
CA LEU A 18 10.54 -3.48 -17.27
C LEU A 18 9.34 -4.06 -16.52
N SER A 19 9.61 -4.71 -15.39
CA SER A 19 8.57 -5.10 -14.45
C SER A 19 7.96 -3.82 -13.91
N VAL A 20 6.79 -3.42 -14.43
CA VAL A 20 6.00 -2.34 -13.85
C VAL A 20 5.46 -2.87 -12.53
N GLN A 21 6.14 -2.57 -11.43
CA GLN A 21 5.62 -2.87 -10.10
C GLN A 21 4.45 -1.94 -9.84
N ALA A 22 3.33 -2.51 -9.36
CA ALA A 22 2.20 -1.72 -8.92
C ALA A 22 2.66 -0.78 -7.80
N GLN A 23 2.47 0.52 -7.99
CA GLN A 23 2.86 1.56 -7.04
C GLN A 23 1.64 2.03 -6.27
N ASP A 24 1.79 2.15 -4.95
CA ASP A 24 0.76 2.72 -4.07
C ASP A 24 0.77 4.25 -4.03
N LYS A 25 1.77 4.88 -4.65
CA LYS A 25 1.88 6.34 -4.74
C LYS A 25 0.83 6.95 -5.67
N GLY A 26 0.37 8.13 -5.32
CA GLY A 26 -0.57 8.90 -6.11
C GLY A 26 -1.88 9.19 -5.39
N TYR A 27 -2.86 9.69 -6.15
CA TYR A 27 -4.20 10.00 -5.68
C TYR A 27 -5.12 8.78 -5.81
N TRP A 28 -5.92 8.55 -4.77
CA TRP A 28 -6.82 7.42 -4.66
C TRP A 28 -8.20 7.85 -4.17
N ARG A 29 -9.23 7.42 -4.88
CA ARG A 29 -10.63 7.67 -4.52
C ARG A 29 -11.15 6.61 -3.56
N ALA A 30 -11.87 7.05 -2.54
CA ALA A 30 -12.54 6.16 -1.60
C ALA A 30 -13.60 5.30 -2.31
N VAL A 31 -13.61 4.00 -2.02
CA VAL A 31 -14.56 3.02 -2.61
C VAL A 31 -15.37 2.31 -1.53
N SER A 32 -14.70 1.86 -0.45
CA SER A 32 -15.42 1.23 0.65
C SER A 32 -16.25 2.24 1.44
N SER A 33 -17.32 1.78 2.09
CA SER A 33 -18.19 2.65 2.88
C SER A 33 -17.42 3.37 3.99
N ASN A 34 -16.57 2.64 4.73
CA ASN A 34 -15.74 3.23 5.78
C ASN A 34 -14.71 4.24 5.23
N ALA A 35 -14.15 4.02 4.05
CA ALA A 35 -13.28 5.01 3.43
C ALA A 35 -14.06 6.29 3.09
N ASN A 36 -15.25 6.16 2.50
CA ASN A 36 -16.12 7.31 2.21
C ASN A 36 -16.56 8.06 3.48
N ASP A 37 -16.80 7.32 4.56
CA ASP A 37 -17.32 7.91 5.80
C ASP A 37 -16.24 8.49 6.71
N ILE A 38 -14.99 8.02 6.62
CA ILE A 38 -13.93 8.39 7.56
C ILE A 38 -12.84 9.22 6.90
N THR A 39 -12.20 8.68 5.87
CA THR A 39 -11.03 9.32 5.25
C THR A 39 -11.38 10.18 4.05
N GLY A 40 -12.41 9.83 3.30
CA GLY A 40 -12.54 10.31 1.93
C GLY A 40 -11.36 9.84 1.08
N ASP A 41 -11.10 10.58 0.02
CA ASP A 41 -9.97 10.32 -0.87
C ASP A 41 -8.63 10.56 -0.16
N LEU A 42 -7.60 9.87 -0.62
CA LEU A 42 -6.25 10.03 -0.07
C LEU A 42 -5.18 10.15 -1.15
N THR A 43 -4.05 10.70 -0.74
CA THR A 43 -2.85 10.75 -1.58
C THR A 43 -1.66 10.18 -0.81
N ILE A 44 -0.93 9.28 -1.45
CA ILE A 44 0.33 8.74 -0.92
C ILE A 44 1.47 9.28 -1.76
N SER A 45 2.44 9.90 -1.10
CA SER A 45 3.70 10.32 -1.70
C SER A 45 4.89 9.62 -1.03
N ASP A 46 6.10 9.94 -1.43
CA ASP A 46 7.30 9.32 -0.85
C ASP A 46 7.47 9.60 0.65
N SER A 47 6.97 10.73 1.12
CA SER A 47 7.18 11.19 2.49
C SER A 47 5.92 11.63 3.23
N LYS A 48 4.75 11.54 2.59
CA LYS A 48 3.50 12.05 3.16
C LYS A 48 2.31 11.20 2.78
N LEU A 49 1.41 11.03 3.75
CA LEU A 49 0.04 10.59 3.55
C LEU A 49 -0.87 11.80 3.72
N THR A 50 -1.68 12.11 2.72
CA THR A 50 -2.67 13.19 2.81
C THR A 50 -4.07 12.58 2.88
N ILE A 51 -4.79 12.88 3.93
CA ILE A 51 -6.17 12.45 4.18
C ILE A 51 -6.98 13.72 4.46
N ASN A 52 -8.08 13.91 3.73
CA ASN A 52 -8.98 15.04 3.93
C ASN A 52 -8.22 16.39 4.06
N PHE A 53 -7.34 16.67 3.09
CA PHE A 53 -6.50 17.88 3.02
C PHE A 53 -5.45 18.04 4.13
N THR A 54 -5.34 17.09 5.05
CA THR A 54 -4.30 17.09 6.10
C THR A 54 -3.21 16.10 5.74
N SER A 55 -1.96 16.55 5.76
CA SER A 55 -0.79 15.72 5.47
C SER A 55 -0.09 15.27 6.75
N PHE A 56 0.28 13.99 6.77
CA PHE A 56 1.04 13.36 7.84
C PHE A 56 2.35 12.82 7.28
N PRO A 57 3.48 12.96 7.99
CA PRO A 57 4.74 12.33 7.59
C PRO A 57 4.58 10.82 7.46
N LEU A 58 5.17 10.26 6.42
CA LEU A 58 5.11 8.85 6.09
C LEU A 58 6.51 8.34 5.78
N ALA A 59 6.91 7.25 6.41
CA ALA A 59 8.19 6.60 6.14
C ALA A 59 7.97 5.15 5.71
N GLN A 60 8.39 4.80 4.51
CA GLN A 60 8.36 3.42 4.06
C GLN A 60 9.39 2.60 4.80
N ILE A 61 8.95 1.53 5.45
CA ILE A 61 9.80 0.62 6.23
C ILE A 61 10.27 -0.53 5.34
N ARG A 62 9.35 -1.24 4.70
CA ARG A 62 9.68 -2.38 3.85
C ARG A 62 8.52 -2.78 2.94
N LYS A 63 8.82 -3.62 1.97
CA LYS A 63 7.82 -4.32 1.17
C LYS A 63 7.19 -5.44 2.01
N LEU A 64 5.90 -5.72 1.81
CA LEU A 64 5.23 -6.87 2.39
C LEU A 64 5.62 -8.16 1.65
N LEU A 65 5.75 -9.24 2.41
CA LEU A 65 5.84 -10.58 1.85
C LEU A 65 4.46 -11.01 1.29
N PRO A 66 4.41 -11.91 0.30
CA PRO A 66 3.14 -12.41 -0.22
C PRO A 66 2.22 -13.00 0.86
N ALA A 67 2.78 -13.72 1.84
CA ALA A 67 2.03 -14.26 2.97
C ALA A 67 1.45 -13.18 3.88
N GLU A 68 2.14 -12.06 4.07
CA GLU A 68 1.66 -10.92 4.84
C GLU A 68 0.52 -10.18 4.10
N SER A 69 0.65 -9.99 2.79
CA SER A 69 -0.41 -9.43 1.96
C SER A 69 -1.68 -10.32 1.97
N ASN A 70 -1.50 -11.63 1.99
CA ASN A 70 -2.62 -12.56 2.17
C ASN A 70 -3.24 -12.43 3.56
N ALA A 71 -2.43 -12.40 4.62
CA ALA A 71 -2.93 -12.31 6.00
C ALA A 71 -3.71 -11.01 6.26
N VAL A 72 -3.23 -9.88 5.75
CA VAL A 72 -3.84 -8.55 5.99
C VAL A 72 -5.01 -8.29 5.04
N PHE A 73 -4.89 -8.66 3.77
CA PHE A 73 -5.79 -8.25 2.71
C PHE A 73 -6.49 -9.42 2.00
N GLU A 74 -6.26 -10.66 2.43
CA GLU A 74 -6.75 -11.84 1.71
C GLU A 74 -6.31 -11.84 0.23
N ALA A 75 -5.14 -11.27 -0.03
CA ALA A 75 -4.60 -11.16 -1.36
C ALA A 75 -4.03 -12.48 -1.84
N ASP A 76 -4.41 -12.92 -3.03
CA ASP A 76 -3.85 -14.11 -3.65
C ASP A 76 -2.35 -13.86 -3.95
N PRO A 77 -1.42 -14.71 -3.47
CA PRO A 77 0.01 -14.58 -3.75
C PRO A 77 0.37 -14.54 -5.24
N GLY A 78 -0.46 -15.16 -6.09
CA GLY A 78 -0.27 -15.18 -7.54
C GLY A 78 -0.86 -13.97 -8.29
N SER A 79 -1.48 -13.03 -7.61
CA SER A 79 -2.27 -11.95 -8.25
C SER A 79 -1.45 -10.82 -8.88
N GLY A 80 -0.13 -10.78 -8.66
CA GLY A 80 0.76 -9.77 -9.21
C GLY A 80 0.72 -8.41 -8.52
N GLY A 81 -0.03 -8.28 -7.41
CA GLY A 81 -0.05 -7.08 -6.59
C GLY A 81 1.20 -6.94 -5.72
N SER A 82 1.37 -5.77 -5.13
CA SER A 82 2.45 -5.50 -4.17
C SER A 82 1.98 -4.64 -3.02
N GLY A 83 2.56 -4.87 -1.84
CA GLY A 83 2.25 -4.15 -0.63
C GLY A 83 3.48 -3.63 0.08
N PHE A 84 3.28 -2.61 0.90
CA PHE A 84 4.31 -1.95 1.67
C PHE A 84 3.84 -1.67 3.08
N LEU A 85 4.78 -1.66 4.02
CA LEU A 85 4.57 -1.24 5.39
C LEU A 85 5.20 0.12 5.61
N TYR A 86 4.45 1.02 6.22
CA TYR A 86 4.86 2.38 6.53
C TYR A 86 4.73 2.67 8.02
N ARG A 87 5.62 3.52 8.50
CA ARG A 87 5.49 4.21 9.78
C ARG A 87 4.89 5.60 9.57
N LEU A 88 3.93 5.96 10.41
CA LEU A 88 3.36 7.29 10.46
C LEU A 88 2.97 7.62 11.92
N ASN A 89 2.47 8.81 12.13
CA ASN A 89 1.85 9.20 13.41
C ASN A 89 0.67 10.11 13.13
N VAL A 90 -0.54 9.59 13.34
CA VAL A 90 -1.78 10.38 13.32
C VAL A 90 -2.34 10.38 14.75
N PRO A 91 -2.39 11.54 15.42
CA PRO A 91 -2.89 11.60 16.79
C PRO A 91 -4.32 11.09 16.91
N GLY A 92 -4.62 10.34 17.97
CA GLY A 92 -5.95 9.83 18.27
C GLY A 92 -7.00 10.91 18.49
N THR A 93 -6.56 12.15 18.75
CA THR A 93 -7.44 13.34 18.84
C THR A 93 -7.84 13.91 17.49
N LYS A 94 -7.14 13.53 16.40
CA LYS A 94 -7.44 14.01 15.05
C LYS A 94 -8.81 13.48 14.60
N ARG A 95 -9.60 14.37 14.02
CA ARG A 95 -10.92 14.03 13.46
C ARG A 95 -10.91 14.25 11.95
N PHE A 96 -11.59 13.35 11.26
CA PHE A 96 -11.77 13.33 9.82
C PHE A 96 -13.24 13.53 9.47
N LEU A 97 -13.71 12.95 8.37
CA LEU A 97 -15.10 13.09 7.94
C LEU A 97 -16.06 12.61 9.04
N HIS A 98 -17.18 13.30 9.18
CA HIS A 98 -18.23 13.02 10.16
C HIS A 98 -17.71 12.93 11.62
N LYS A 99 -16.61 13.63 11.93
CA LYS A 99 -15.93 13.61 13.25
C LYS A 99 -15.38 12.23 13.63
N ASN A 100 -15.15 11.35 12.67
CA ASN A 100 -14.54 10.06 12.88
C ASN A 100 -13.03 10.17 13.13
N SER A 101 -12.48 9.21 13.85
CA SER A 101 -11.04 8.98 14.02
C SER A 101 -10.61 7.73 13.25
N LEU A 102 -9.31 7.52 13.10
CA LEU A 102 -8.79 6.32 12.42
C LEU A 102 -8.71 5.11 13.36
N CYS A 103 -8.22 5.30 14.57
CA CYS A 103 -7.98 4.25 15.56
C CYS A 103 -8.67 4.54 16.90
N GLY A 104 -9.88 5.10 16.89
CA GLY A 104 -10.58 5.48 18.11
C GLY A 104 -9.85 6.60 18.84
N SER A 105 -9.50 6.36 20.12
CA SER A 105 -8.72 7.30 20.95
C SER A 105 -7.21 7.13 20.79
N ASP A 106 -6.76 6.06 20.15
CA ASP A 106 -5.35 5.73 20.02
C ASP A 106 -4.73 6.40 18.80
N ASP A 107 -3.43 6.65 18.86
CA ASP A 107 -2.67 7.15 17.73
C ASP A 107 -2.58 6.07 16.66
N THR A 108 -2.73 6.46 15.40
CA THR A 108 -2.45 5.58 14.26
C THR A 108 -0.97 5.64 13.96
N GLN A 109 -0.27 4.52 14.06
CA GLN A 109 1.19 4.51 14.01
C GLN A 109 1.75 3.69 12.83
N TRP A 110 0.93 2.83 12.21
CA TRP A 110 1.34 2.00 11.09
C TRP A 110 0.30 1.96 10.00
N LEU A 111 0.77 1.86 8.78
CA LEU A 111 -0.02 1.74 7.57
C LEU A 111 0.54 0.61 6.73
N ALA A 112 -0.30 -0.35 6.37
CA ALA A 112 0.01 -1.32 5.33
C ALA A 112 -0.80 -0.99 4.08
N THR A 113 -0.18 -1.11 2.91
CA THR A 113 -0.82 -0.92 1.61
C THR A 113 -0.74 -2.19 0.78
N TYR A 114 -1.70 -2.37 -0.11
CA TYR A 114 -1.64 -3.39 -1.15
C TYR A 114 -2.29 -2.88 -2.43
N VAL A 115 -1.53 -2.84 -3.50
CA VAL A 115 -2.00 -2.40 -4.81
C VAL A 115 -2.05 -3.56 -5.78
N GLN A 116 -3.18 -3.69 -6.44
CA GLN A 116 -3.39 -4.60 -7.54
C GLN A 116 -4.15 -3.87 -8.66
N GLY A 117 -3.50 -3.64 -9.78
CA GLY A 117 -4.08 -2.87 -10.88
C GLY A 117 -4.46 -1.45 -10.45
N ARG A 118 -5.74 -1.13 -10.53
CA ARG A 118 -6.30 0.17 -10.16
C ARG A 118 -6.88 0.23 -8.74
N SER A 119 -6.72 -0.84 -7.99
CA SER A 119 -7.22 -0.95 -6.62
C SER A 119 -6.12 -0.79 -5.61
N LEU A 120 -6.37 -0.05 -4.56
CA LEU A 120 -5.55 0.07 -3.37
C LEU A 120 -6.36 -0.39 -2.15
N ARG A 121 -5.78 -1.25 -1.34
CA ARG A 121 -6.27 -1.56 -0.01
C ARG A 121 -5.28 -1.06 1.03
N VAL A 122 -5.81 -0.53 2.12
CA VAL A 122 -5.06 0.08 3.20
C VAL A 122 -5.52 -0.53 4.51
N ALA A 123 -4.58 -0.93 5.35
CA ALA A 123 -4.84 -1.32 6.74
C ALA A 123 -4.09 -0.39 7.68
N LEU A 124 -4.78 0.06 8.72
CA LEU A 124 -4.24 0.97 9.73
C LEU A 124 -4.11 0.26 11.06
N PHE A 125 -3.03 0.58 11.77
CA PHE A 125 -2.75 0.00 13.08
C PHE A 125 -2.36 1.08 14.08
N SER A 126 -2.83 0.90 15.31
CA SER A 126 -2.31 1.59 16.49
C SER A 126 -1.09 0.85 17.05
N GLY A 127 -0.61 1.24 18.19
CA GLY A 127 0.51 0.59 18.85
C GLY A 127 1.88 1.10 18.40
N ALA A 128 2.82 1.10 19.34
CA ALA A 128 4.16 1.62 19.11
C ALA A 128 5.05 0.62 18.36
N ASP A 129 4.85 -0.67 18.62
CA ASP A 129 5.61 -1.75 18.01
C ASP A 129 5.13 -2.06 16.59
N MET A 130 6.06 -2.48 15.74
CA MET A 130 5.73 -2.89 14.38
C MET A 130 4.77 -4.08 14.42
N PRO A 131 3.63 -4.02 13.68
CA PRO A 131 2.63 -5.07 13.72
C PRO A 131 3.19 -6.38 13.14
N VAL A 132 2.80 -7.48 13.77
CA VAL A 132 3.08 -8.84 13.27
C VAL A 132 1.98 -9.21 12.30
N LEU A 133 2.33 -9.34 11.01
CA LEU A 133 1.37 -9.50 9.91
C LEU A 133 1.17 -10.99 9.57
N THR A 134 0.74 -11.77 10.57
CA THR A 134 0.30 -13.15 10.39
C THR A 134 -1.18 -13.26 10.73
N ALA A 135 -1.87 -14.25 10.17
CA ALA A 135 -3.30 -14.45 10.40
C ALA A 135 -3.64 -14.57 11.90
N ASP A 136 -2.86 -15.37 12.64
CA ASP A 136 -3.08 -15.58 14.07
C ASP A 136 -2.84 -14.30 14.88
N ALA A 137 -1.76 -13.57 14.59
CA ALA A 137 -1.45 -12.33 15.29
C ALA A 137 -2.51 -11.25 15.00
N LEU A 138 -2.98 -11.14 13.77
CA LEU A 138 -4.02 -10.18 13.39
C LEU A 138 -5.38 -10.51 14.02
N ALA A 139 -5.74 -11.80 14.08
CA ALA A 139 -7.00 -12.23 14.69
C ALA A 139 -7.07 -11.95 16.20
N ASN A 140 -5.91 -11.92 16.87
CA ASN A 140 -5.81 -11.67 18.32
C ASN A 140 -5.34 -10.26 18.68
N SER A 141 -5.09 -9.42 17.68
CA SER A 141 -4.60 -8.04 17.88
C SER A 141 -5.73 -7.08 18.19
N THR A 142 -5.51 -6.20 19.15
CA THR A 142 -6.36 -5.04 19.43
C THR A 142 -5.89 -3.79 18.67
N ASP A 143 -4.76 -3.87 17.96
CA ASP A 143 -4.12 -2.73 17.29
C ASP A 143 -4.61 -2.53 15.85
N VAL A 144 -5.33 -3.50 15.28
CA VAL A 144 -5.93 -3.35 13.94
C VAL A 144 -7.09 -2.38 14.01
N CYS A 145 -6.94 -1.22 13.37
CA CYS A 145 -7.97 -0.17 13.40
C CYS A 145 -9.02 -0.33 12.30
N GLY A 146 -8.65 -0.92 11.18
CA GLY A 146 -9.54 -1.19 10.05
C GLY A 146 -8.81 -1.27 8.73
N THR A 147 -9.56 -1.73 7.74
CA THR A 147 -9.12 -1.78 6.34
C THR A 147 -10.03 -0.93 5.47
N PHE A 148 -9.45 -0.28 4.49
CA PHE A 148 -10.11 0.68 3.61
C PHE A 148 -9.77 0.35 2.17
N SER A 149 -10.70 0.58 1.26
CA SER A 149 -10.51 0.31 -0.16
C SER A 149 -10.67 1.57 -1.00
N TYR A 150 -9.78 1.71 -1.98
CA TYR A 150 -9.69 2.86 -2.89
C TYR A 150 -9.47 2.39 -4.32
N SER A 151 -9.70 3.30 -5.26
CA SER A 151 -9.42 3.08 -6.68
C SER A 151 -8.85 4.32 -7.36
N ARG A 152 -8.23 4.15 -8.53
CA ARG A 152 -7.79 5.25 -9.41
C ARG A 152 -8.11 4.98 -10.88
#